data_b953290a7fcef77fcc1807e09f2b343e
#
_entry.id   b953290a7fcef77fcc1807e09f2b343e
#
_cell.length_a   1.000
_cell.length_b   1.000
_cell.length_c   1.000
_cell.angle_alpha   90.00
_cell.angle_beta   90.00
_cell.angle_gamma   90.00
#
_symmetry.space_group_name_H-M   'P 1'
#
loop_
_entity.id
_entity.type
_entity.pdbx_description
1 polymer ?
#
loop_
_entity_poly.entity_id
_entity_poly.type
_entity_poly.pdbx_seq_one_letter_code
_entity_poly.pdbx_strand_id
1 'polypeptide(L)'
;MLPRLFGNKNTTRKENGTIEENGCGKLNNFTDEVLARIHDMGFTHIWYTGVIRHATQTNYSSYGIPTQHAEVVKGKAGSPYAITDYYDIDPDLAENVSQRMKEWEMLIERTHKAGMKVVMDFVPNHVAREYHSICKPAGVRDLGEDDDPNMHFSTKNNFYYAWGDLDLNDVRYSKPEFKAFHAKDAKIYEQYKESPAKATGNDRFDNRPGCNDWYETVKLNYGVDYCDAGGRSYHYEPVPNTWGKMTDILLYWASKGVDGFRCDMAEMVPTAFWSYATQILKSKYPHIVVIGEVYDPNQYRNYVKAGFDYLYDKVGMYDCLRGVVRGERPAASITHEWQVVDDIRQHMLYFLENHDEQRIASDFFCGNAMKAIPAAAMSLFFQKNP
;
A
#
# COMPACT_ATOMS: atom_id res chain seq x y z
N MET A 1 3.74 -12.05 -2.75
CA MET A 1 2.82 -13.04 -2.13
C MET A 1 1.75 -12.29 -1.38
N LEU A 2 0.48 -12.66 -1.52
CA LEU A 2 -0.64 -12.04 -0.78
C LEU A 2 -1.06 -12.98 0.36
N PRO A 3 -0.63 -12.73 1.62
CA PRO A 3 -0.86 -13.65 2.75
C PRO A 3 -2.34 -13.96 2.98
N ARG A 4 -3.23 -12.98 2.79
CA ARG A 4 -4.68 -13.18 2.92
C ARG A 4 -5.21 -14.32 2.04
N LEU A 5 -4.62 -14.53 0.86
CA LEU A 5 -5.04 -15.59 -0.09
C LEU A 5 -4.18 -16.84 0.00
N PHE A 6 -2.90 -16.70 0.33
CA PHE A 6 -1.97 -17.81 0.36
C PHE A 6 -2.34 -18.79 1.49
N GLY A 7 -2.50 -20.06 1.13
CA GLY A 7 -2.89 -21.11 2.09
C GLY A 7 -4.38 -21.13 2.45
N ASN A 8 -5.17 -20.15 2.04
CA ASN A 8 -6.61 -20.19 2.23
C ASN A 8 -7.23 -21.32 1.36
N LYS A 9 -7.83 -22.29 2.01
CA LYS A 9 -8.49 -23.46 1.35
C LYS A 9 -9.98 -23.27 1.15
N ASN A 10 -10.55 -22.16 1.67
CA ASN A 10 -11.96 -21.86 1.49
C ASN A 10 -12.22 -21.36 0.06
N THR A 11 -13.19 -21.94 -0.62
CA THR A 11 -13.54 -21.64 -2.01
C THR A 11 -14.89 -20.94 -2.16
N THR A 12 -15.51 -20.50 -1.07
CA THR A 12 -16.85 -19.90 -1.07
C THR A 12 -16.90 -18.63 -1.93
N ARG A 13 -15.92 -17.74 -1.81
CA ARG A 13 -15.77 -16.49 -2.60
C ARG A 13 -17.06 -15.66 -2.61
N LYS A 14 -17.71 -15.53 -1.46
CA LYS A 14 -18.91 -14.72 -1.32
C LYS A 14 -18.54 -13.24 -1.42
N GLU A 15 -19.22 -12.52 -2.31
CA GLU A 15 -19.08 -11.06 -2.37
C GLU A 15 -19.47 -10.44 -1.01
N ASN A 16 -18.64 -9.53 -0.49
CA ASN A 16 -18.79 -8.95 0.84
C ASN A 16 -18.95 -10.00 1.98
N GLY A 17 -18.38 -11.20 1.79
CA GLY A 17 -18.40 -12.24 2.81
C GLY A 17 -17.50 -11.93 3.99
N THR A 18 -17.87 -12.48 5.16
CA THR A 18 -17.06 -12.39 6.37
C THR A 18 -15.83 -13.30 6.28
N ILE A 19 -14.90 -13.15 7.23
CA ILE A 19 -13.75 -14.04 7.33
C ILE A 19 -14.16 -15.49 7.58
N GLU A 20 -15.26 -15.72 8.31
CA GLU A 20 -15.82 -17.05 8.57
C GLU A 20 -16.40 -17.67 7.28
N GLU A 21 -17.00 -16.85 6.41
CA GLU A 21 -17.58 -17.29 5.15
C GLU A 21 -16.52 -17.57 4.08
N ASN A 22 -15.52 -16.70 3.94
CA ASN A 22 -14.53 -16.76 2.86
C ASN A 22 -13.17 -17.34 3.26
N GLY A 23 -12.90 -17.40 4.57
CA GLY A 23 -11.60 -17.75 5.08
C GLY A 23 -10.56 -16.66 4.87
N CYS A 24 -9.37 -16.89 5.42
CA CYS A 24 -8.20 -16.04 5.25
C CYS A 24 -6.94 -16.90 5.36
N GLY A 25 -5.95 -16.64 4.53
CA GLY A 25 -4.61 -17.21 4.69
C GLY A 25 -3.95 -16.72 5.98
N LYS A 26 -2.96 -17.46 6.45
CA LYS A 26 -2.27 -17.15 7.71
C LYS A 26 -0.75 -17.05 7.49
N LEU A 27 -0.08 -16.25 8.32
CA LEU A 27 1.39 -16.13 8.30
C LEU A 27 2.06 -17.49 8.46
N ASN A 28 1.46 -18.39 9.23
CA ASN A 28 1.97 -19.73 9.44
C ASN A 28 1.75 -20.70 8.26
N ASN A 29 0.99 -20.30 7.22
CA ASN A 29 0.92 -21.08 5.98
C ASN A 29 2.22 -21.03 5.16
N PHE A 30 3.09 -20.06 5.43
CA PHE A 30 4.43 -19.99 4.86
C PHE A 30 5.39 -20.88 5.67
N THR A 31 5.24 -22.18 5.50
CA THR A 31 6.05 -23.20 6.19
C THR A 31 7.50 -23.25 5.66
N ASP A 32 8.41 -23.86 6.40
CA ASP A 32 9.80 -24.09 5.95
C ASP A 32 9.84 -24.81 4.59
N GLU A 33 8.94 -25.77 4.35
CA GLU A 33 8.84 -26.50 3.07
C GLU A 33 8.39 -25.58 1.92
N VAL A 34 7.39 -24.74 2.15
CA VAL A 34 6.92 -23.78 1.15
C VAL A 34 8.03 -22.80 0.79
N LEU A 35 8.71 -22.27 1.79
CA LEU A 35 9.79 -21.29 1.58
C LEU A 35 10.98 -21.93 0.85
N ALA A 36 11.35 -23.17 1.20
CA ALA A 36 12.38 -23.91 0.47
C ALA A 36 12.03 -24.08 -1.01
N ARG A 37 10.80 -24.44 -1.32
CA ARG A 37 10.35 -24.56 -2.72
C ARG A 37 10.40 -23.23 -3.49
N ILE A 38 10.06 -22.12 -2.84
CA ILE A 38 10.15 -20.78 -3.46
C ILE A 38 11.63 -20.45 -3.73
N HIS A 39 12.51 -20.69 -2.78
CA HIS A 39 13.95 -20.51 -2.94
C HIS A 39 14.51 -21.38 -4.09
N ASP A 40 14.12 -22.65 -4.18
CA ASP A 40 14.56 -23.56 -5.23
C ASP A 40 14.11 -23.13 -6.64
N MET A 41 13.05 -22.31 -6.74
CA MET A 41 12.66 -21.68 -7.99
C MET A 41 13.56 -20.50 -8.39
N GLY A 42 14.55 -20.12 -7.54
CA GLY A 42 15.50 -19.06 -7.79
C GLY A 42 15.12 -17.69 -7.23
N PHE A 43 14.04 -17.59 -6.44
CA PHE A 43 13.66 -16.31 -5.81
C PHE A 43 14.58 -15.99 -4.63
N THR A 44 14.98 -14.72 -4.55
CA THR A 44 15.86 -14.20 -3.50
C THR A 44 15.13 -13.35 -2.46
N HIS A 45 13.96 -12.84 -2.80
CA HIS A 45 13.15 -11.97 -1.96
C HIS A 45 11.69 -12.40 -2.02
N ILE A 46 10.98 -12.25 -0.90
CA ILE A 46 9.52 -12.39 -0.86
C ILE A 46 8.93 -11.06 -0.42
N TRP A 47 8.12 -10.45 -1.25
CA TRP A 47 7.25 -9.35 -0.86
C TRP A 47 5.94 -9.92 -0.29
N TYR A 48 5.75 -9.74 1.01
CA TYR A 48 4.52 -10.07 1.73
C TYR A 48 3.58 -8.85 1.69
N THR A 49 2.57 -8.92 0.82
CA THR A 49 1.64 -7.81 0.56
C THR A 49 0.59 -7.71 1.64
N GLY A 50 0.36 -6.48 2.16
CA GLY A 50 -0.77 -6.17 3.03
C GLY A 50 -0.69 -6.80 4.43
N VAL A 51 0.48 -6.80 5.05
CA VAL A 51 0.68 -7.38 6.39
C VAL A 51 0.47 -6.40 7.54
N ILE A 52 0.61 -5.08 7.30
CA ILE A 52 0.36 -4.06 8.33
C ILE A 52 -1.14 -3.99 8.64
N ARG A 53 -1.49 -3.73 9.90
CA ARG A 53 -2.90 -3.63 10.32
C ARG A 53 -3.64 -2.54 9.55
N HIS A 54 -4.72 -2.94 8.91
CA HIS A 54 -5.57 -2.08 8.09
C HIS A 54 -7.04 -2.15 8.56
N ALA A 55 -7.88 -1.29 8.03
CA ALA A 55 -9.29 -1.25 8.36
C ALA A 55 -10.01 -2.51 7.88
N THR A 56 -10.73 -3.18 8.80
CA THR A 56 -11.56 -4.36 8.53
C THR A 56 -12.86 -4.25 9.34
N GLN A 57 -13.91 -4.94 8.90
CA GLN A 57 -15.14 -5.10 9.67
C GLN A 57 -15.11 -6.33 10.58
N THR A 58 -14.03 -7.11 10.59
CA THR A 58 -13.87 -8.19 11.56
C THR A 58 -13.70 -7.61 12.96
N ASN A 59 -14.45 -8.15 13.92
CA ASN A 59 -14.45 -7.63 15.29
C ASN A 59 -13.35 -8.27 16.13
N TYR A 60 -12.35 -7.47 16.51
CA TYR A 60 -11.26 -7.85 17.39
C TYR A 60 -11.24 -7.07 18.72
N SER A 61 -12.39 -6.49 19.13
CA SER A 61 -12.49 -5.70 20.36
C SER A 61 -12.11 -6.49 21.62
N SER A 62 -12.32 -7.81 21.66
CA SER A 62 -11.87 -8.68 22.75
C SER A 62 -10.35 -8.75 22.90
N TYR A 63 -9.59 -8.31 21.88
CA TYR A 63 -8.13 -8.19 21.89
C TYR A 63 -7.66 -6.75 22.07
N GLY A 64 -8.56 -5.82 22.40
CA GLY A 64 -8.24 -4.39 22.53
C GLY A 64 -8.04 -3.66 21.22
N ILE A 65 -8.38 -4.27 20.08
CA ILE A 65 -8.29 -3.65 18.76
C ILE A 65 -9.61 -2.92 18.47
N PRO A 66 -9.57 -1.60 18.17
CA PRO A 66 -10.78 -0.83 17.86
C PRO A 66 -11.53 -1.39 16.65
N THR A 67 -12.85 -1.45 16.73
CA THR A 67 -13.72 -1.76 15.59
C THR A 67 -13.80 -0.55 14.66
N GLN A 68 -13.69 -0.78 13.37
CA GLN A 68 -13.81 0.27 12.37
C GLN A 68 -15.25 0.45 11.91
N HIS A 69 -15.66 1.69 11.64
CA HIS A 69 -17.01 1.98 11.18
C HIS A 69 -17.23 1.48 9.74
N ALA A 70 -18.28 0.71 9.51
CA ALA A 70 -18.53 0.03 8.23
C ALA A 70 -18.57 0.96 7.02
N GLU A 71 -19.05 2.21 7.16
CA GLU A 71 -19.12 3.19 6.06
C GLU A 71 -17.75 3.66 5.57
N VAL A 72 -16.69 3.45 6.34
CA VAL A 72 -15.31 3.85 5.98
C VAL A 72 -14.38 2.64 5.87
N VAL A 73 -14.95 1.47 5.56
CA VAL A 73 -14.22 0.24 5.24
C VAL A 73 -14.76 -0.31 3.91
N LYS A 74 -13.90 -0.48 2.91
CA LYS A 74 -14.29 -1.07 1.61
C LYS A 74 -14.47 -2.58 1.74
N GLY A 75 -15.71 -3.05 1.64
CA GLY A 75 -16.06 -4.44 1.89
C GLY A 75 -15.83 -4.85 3.35
N LYS A 76 -16.02 -6.12 3.71
CA LYS A 76 -15.82 -6.56 5.10
C LYS A 76 -14.36 -6.83 5.44
N ALA A 77 -13.60 -7.31 4.48
CA ALA A 77 -12.17 -7.56 4.67
C ALA A 77 -11.31 -6.27 4.63
N GLY A 78 -11.85 -5.17 4.12
CA GLY A 78 -11.17 -3.90 3.96
C GLY A 78 -10.09 -3.90 2.88
N SER A 79 -9.46 -2.75 2.70
CA SER A 79 -8.30 -2.59 1.83
C SER A 79 -7.01 -2.76 2.64
N PRO A 80 -6.05 -3.58 2.19
CA PRO A 80 -4.76 -3.72 2.85
C PRO A 80 -3.92 -2.43 2.83
N TYR A 81 -4.37 -1.42 2.11
CA TYR A 81 -3.74 -0.09 2.03
C TYR A 81 -4.45 0.98 2.88
N ALA A 82 -5.59 0.69 3.49
CA ALA A 82 -6.22 1.58 4.47
C ALA A 82 -5.68 1.30 5.88
N ILE A 83 -4.44 1.71 6.14
CA ILE A 83 -3.70 1.40 7.38
C ILE A 83 -4.36 2.06 8.59
N THR A 84 -4.59 1.29 9.64
CA THR A 84 -5.10 1.77 10.94
C THR A 84 -4.04 1.85 12.03
N ASP A 85 -2.95 1.11 11.88
CA ASP A 85 -1.81 1.15 12.80
C ASP A 85 -0.54 0.71 12.09
N TYR A 86 0.40 1.61 11.90
CA TYR A 86 1.67 1.29 11.24
C TYR A 86 2.61 0.40 12.08
N TYR A 87 2.36 0.28 13.37
CA TYR A 87 3.22 -0.48 14.29
C TYR A 87 2.66 -1.86 14.63
N ASP A 88 1.61 -2.30 13.92
CA ASP A 88 0.91 -3.55 14.19
C ASP A 88 0.75 -4.40 12.93
N ILE A 89 0.54 -5.69 13.14
CA ILE A 89 0.26 -6.68 12.09
C ILE A 89 -1.24 -6.95 12.03
N ASP A 90 -1.74 -7.17 10.82
CA ASP A 90 -3.15 -7.44 10.58
C ASP A 90 -3.61 -8.71 11.31
N PRO A 91 -4.62 -8.61 12.20
CA PRO A 91 -5.08 -9.73 13.00
C PRO A 91 -5.73 -10.85 12.17
N ASP A 92 -6.29 -10.54 10.98
CA ASP A 92 -6.85 -11.54 10.07
C ASP A 92 -5.78 -12.56 9.62
N LEU A 93 -4.51 -12.16 9.58
CA LEU A 93 -3.39 -12.98 9.13
C LEU A 93 -2.79 -13.88 10.23
N ALA A 94 -3.11 -13.64 11.49
CA ALA A 94 -2.58 -14.43 12.61
C ALA A 94 -3.47 -15.65 12.91
N GLU A 95 -2.86 -16.74 13.31
CA GLU A 95 -3.57 -17.86 13.95
C GLU A 95 -3.95 -17.51 15.38
N ASN A 96 -3.03 -16.87 16.10
CA ASN A 96 -3.28 -16.32 17.43
C ASN A 96 -3.17 -14.80 17.40
N VAL A 97 -4.32 -14.12 17.43
CA VAL A 97 -4.40 -12.66 17.33
C VAL A 97 -3.52 -11.94 18.37
N SER A 98 -3.44 -12.48 19.60
CA SER A 98 -2.58 -11.92 20.66
C SER A 98 -1.09 -12.05 20.37
N GLN A 99 -0.69 -12.95 19.46
CA GLN A 99 0.69 -13.22 19.08
C GLN A 99 1.02 -12.75 17.65
N ARG A 100 0.15 -11.98 17.00
CA ARG A 100 0.28 -11.58 15.59
C ARG A 100 1.65 -10.98 15.24
N MET A 101 2.19 -10.13 16.10
CA MET A 101 3.53 -9.56 15.90
C MET A 101 4.61 -10.65 15.96
N LYS A 102 4.51 -11.57 16.93
CA LYS A 102 5.45 -12.66 17.05
C LYS A 102 5.36 -13.64 15.87
N GLU A 103 4.13 -13.92 15.38
CA GLU A 103 3.96 -14.76 14.19
C GLU A 103 4.62 -14.11 12.96
N TRP A 104 4.56 -12.78 12.82
CA TRP A 104 5.25 -12.05 11.78
C TRP A 104 6.79 -12.12 11.93
N GLU A 105 7.31 -11.84 13.11
CA GLU A 105 8.75 -11.95 13.40
C GLU A 105 9.27 -13.38 13.12
N MET A 106 8.52 -14.40 13.49
CA MET A 106 8.84 -15.79 13.17
C MET A 106 8.79 -16.07 11.65
N LEU A 107 7.91 -15.42 10.89
CA LEU A 107 7.90 -15.55 9.43
C LEU A 107 9.13 -14.89 8.81
N ILE A 108 9.57 -13.73 9.29
CA ILE A 108 10.84 -13.12 8.88
C ILE A 108 11.99 -14.10 9.10
N GLU A 109 12.10 -14.65 10.30
CA GLU A 109 13.16 -15.61 10.65
C GLU A 109 13.14 -16.86 9.75
N ARG A 110 11.93 -17.43 9.48
CA ARG A 110 11.79 -18.58 8.58
C ARG A 110 12.22 -18.24 7.16
N THR A 111 11.86 -17.04 6.66
CA THR A 111 12.24 -16.58 5.33
C THR A 111 13.76 -16.42 5.22
N HIS A 112 14.39 -15.81 6.21
CA HIS A 112 15.85 -15.69 6.29
C HIS A 112 16.55 -17.06 6.36
N LYS A 113 16.03 -17.98 7.17
CA LYS A 113 16.55 -19.35 7.26
C LYS A 113 16.48 -20.10 5.93
N ALA A 114 15.46 -19.82 5.13
CA ALA A 114 15.34 -20.35 3.77
C ALA A 114 16.26 -19.67 2.74
N GLY A 115 17.11 -18.72 3.15
CA GLY A 115 18.06 -18.03 2.26
C GLY A 115 17.47 -16.86 1.50
N MET A 116 16.27 -16.41 1.85
CA MET A 116 15.57 -15.31 1.18
C MET A 116 15.42 -14.09 2.09
N LYS A 117 15.12 -12.95 1.50
CA LYS A 117 14.90 -11.67 2.17
C LYS A 117 13.41 -11.30 2.17
N VAL A 118 13.03 -10.46 3.13
CA VAL A 118 11.65 -10.01 3.35
C VAL A 118 11.46 -8.59 2.88
N VAL A 119 10.50 -8.40 1.97
CA VAL A 119 9.99 -7.09 1.56
C VAL A 119 8.56 -6.94 2.06
N MET A 120 8.22 -5.79 2.63
CA MET A 120 6.86 -5.48 3.05
C MET A 120 6.37 -4.18 2.43
N ASP A 121 5.04 -3.98 2.39
CA ASP A 121 4.46 -2.70 1.98
C ASP A 121 4.77 -1.60 2.99
N PHE A 122 5.04 -0.42 2.45
CA PHE A 122 4.97 0.84 3.16
C PHE A 122 4.00 1.75 2.42
N VAL A 123 2.95 2.19 3.09
CA VAL A 123 1.87 3.01 2.50
C VAL A 123 2.06 4.46 2.93
N PRO A 124 2.79 5.29 2.17
CA PRO A 124 3.17 6.62 2.62
C PRO A 124 2.14 7.70 2.33
N ASN A 125 1.27 7.51 1.31
CA ASN A 125 0.41 8.58 0.81
C ASN A 125 -0.81 8.84 1.69
N HIS A 126 -1.34 7.82 2.35
CA HIS A 126 -2.61 7.88 3.08
C HIS A 126 -2.69 6.86 4.21
N VAL A 127 -3.69 7.02 5.05
CA VAL A 127 -4.09 6.09 6.13
C VAL A 127 -5.60 5.87 6.10
N ALA A 128 -6.12 4.92 6.88
CA ALA A 128 -7.56 4.80 7.11
C ALA A 128 -8.12 6.05 7.81
N ARG A 129 -9.42 6.35 7.62
CA ARG A 129 -10.05 7.49 8.31
C ARG A 129 -10.00 7.37 9.83
N GLU A 130 -10.16 6.17 10.35
CA GLU A 130 -10.07 5.89 11.78
C GLU A 130 -8.69 5.38 12.19
N TYR A 131 -7.62 5.97 11.59
CA TYR A 131 -6.25 5.66 11.98
C TYR A 131 -6.04 5.94 13.47
N HIS A 132 -5.60 4.94 14.20
CA HIS A 132 -5.21 5.04 15.60
C HIS A 132 -4.27 3.88 15.95
N SER A 133 -3.03 4.23 16.35
CA SER A 133 -2.04 3.21 16.74
C SER A 133 -2.18 2.84 18.21
N ILE A 134 -2.43 1.56 18.46
CA ILE A 134 -2.43 0.96 19.81
C ILE A 134 -1.09 0.24 20.10
N CYS A 135 -0.27 0.00 19.07
CA CYS A 135 0.99 -0.72 19.17
C CYS A 135 2.23 0.16 19.00
N LYS A 136 2.05 1.49 18.89
CA LYS A 136 3.17 2.44 18.76
C LYS A 136 4.13 2.34 19.96
N PRO A 137 5.44 2.50 19.76
CA PRO A 137 6.41 2.55 20.83
C PRO A 137 6.10 3.66 21.84
N ALA A 138 6.52 3.44 23.09
CA ALA A 138 6.33 4.44 24.16
C ALA A 138 6.99 5.78 23.77
N GLY A 139 6.25 6.88 23.96
CA GLY A 139 6.70 8.23 23.63
C GLY A 139 6.49 8.64 22.17
N VAL A 140 6.07 7.73 21.28
CA VAL A 140 5.71 8.10 19.91
C VAL A 140 4.36 8.80 19.88
N ARG A 141 4.34 9.99 19.24
CA ARG A 141 3.11 10.75 18.99
C ARG A 141 2.43 10.21 17.74
N ASP A 142 1.13 9.94 17.82
CA ASP A 142 0.38 9.37 16.70
C ASP A 142 0.18 10.38 15.55
N LEU A 143 -0.13 9.88 14.37
CA LEU A 143 -0.53 10.74 13.26
C LEU A 143 -1.84 11.46 13.62
N GLY A 144 -1.85 12.78 13.40
CA GLY A 144 -2.99 13.63 13.72
C GLY A 144 -3.14 14.03 15.20
N GLU A 145 -2.34 13.46 16.10
CA GLU A 145 -2.46 13.72 17.54
C GLU A 145 -2.13 15.17 17.90
N ASP A 146 -1.26 15.83 17.13
CA ASP A 146 -0.81 17.21 17.34
C ASP A 146 -1.41 18.19 16.31
N ASP A 147 -2.31 17.75 15.46
CA ASP A 147 -2.87 18.56 14.38
C ASP A 147 -3.79 19.67 14.93
N ASP A 148 -3.74 20.84 14.29
CA ASP A 148 -4.77 21.87 14.44
C ASP A 148 -5.83 21.70 13.33
N PRO A 149 -7.01 21.16 13.65
CA PRO A 149 -8.05 20.88 12.65
C PRO A 149 -8.74 22.15 12.10
N ASN A 150 -8.45 23.33 12.69
CA ASN A 150 -8.95 24.61 12.16
C ASN A 150 -8.11 25.14 11.01
N MET A 151 -6.96 24.53 10.73
CA MET A 151 -6.09 24.91 9.63
C MET A 151 -6.21 23.89 8.49
N HIS A 152 -6.65 24.37 7.31
CA HIS A 152 -6.71 23.53 6.11
C HIS A 152 -5.35 22.92 5.77
N PHE A 153 -4.29 23.72 5.86
CA PHE A 153 -2.90 23.30 5.65
C PHE A 153 -1.99 23.90 6.73
N SER A 154 -1.07 23.07 7.22
CA SER A 154 0.04 23.47 8.08
C SER A 154 1.13 22.40 8.00
N THR A 155 2.41 22.80 7.94
CA THR A 155 3.53 21.84 7.98
C THR A 155 3.64 21.07 9.29
N LYS A 156 2.92 21.50 10.34
CA LYS A 156 2.82 20.82 11.63
C LYS A 156 1.75 19.73 11.63
N ASN A 157 0.72 19.87 10.77
CA ASN A 157 -0.37 18.91 10.65
C ASN A 157 0.06 17.70 9.84
N ASN A 158 -0.40 16.52 10.25
CA ASN A 158 -0.21 15.28 9.50
C ASN A 158 -1.28 15.09 8.42
N PHE A 159 -2.43 15.76 8.54
CA PHE A 159 -3.55 15.68 7.60
C PHE A 159 -3.92 17.05 7.03
N TYR A 160 -4.69 17.02 5.93
CA TYR A 160 -5.36 18.22 5.38
C TYR A 160 -6.80 18.22 5.86
N TYR A 161 -7.26 19.38 6.37
CA TYR A 161 -8.62 19.54 6.88
C TYR A 161 -9.46 20.35 5.90
N ALA A 162 -10.60 19.82 5.50
CA ALA A 162 -11.57 20.51 4.65
C ALA A 162 -12.57 21.28 5.51
N TRP A 163 -13.22 22.25 4.91
CA TRP A 163 -14.29 23.00 5.58
C TRP A 163 -15.56 22.16 5.67
N GLY A 164 -16.14 22.10 6.87
CA GLY A 164 -17.41 21.41 7.16
C GLY A 164 -17.23 19.94 7.52
N ASP A 165 -18.37 19.31 7.80
CA ASP A 165 -18.45 17.90 8.17
C ASP A 165 -18.32 17.01 6.94
N LEU A 166 -17.79 15.80 7.11
CA LEU A 166 -17.71 14.81 6.05
C LEU A 166 -19.10 14.40 5.58
N ASP A 167 -19.35 14.53 4.29
CA ASP A 167 -20.60 14.13 3.63
C ASP A 167 -20.37 12.90 2.75
N LEU A 168 -20.80 11.73 3.25
CA LEU A 168 -20.76 10.45 2.54
C LEU A 168 -22.06 10.09 1.81
N ASN A 169 -22.95 11.03 1.57
CA ASN A 169 -24.26 10.72 0.95
C ASN A 169 -24.13 10.04 -0.41
N ASP A 170 -23.22 10.48 -1.27
CA ASP A 170 -22.99 9.84 -2.56
C ASP A 170 -22.58 8.38 -2.41
N VAL A 171 -21.67 8.10 -1.47
CA VAL A 171 -21.22 6.73 -1.14
C VAL A 171 -22.39 5.88 -0.63
N ARG A 172 -23.20 6.40 0.30
CA ARG A 172 -24.36 5.70 0.87
C ARG A 172 -25.39 5.32 -0.17
N TYR A 173 -25.69 6.24 -1.11
CA TYR A 173 -26.67 5.99 -2.16
C TYR A 173 -26.15 5.13 -3.30
N SER A 174 -24.87 5.21 -3.60
CA SER A 174 -24.26 4.50 -4.74
C SER A 174 -23.82 3.07 -4.40
N LYS A 175 -23.54 2.76 -3.13
CA LYS A 175 -23.06 1.46 -2.67
C LYS A 175 -24.18 0.63 -2.06
N PRO A 176 -24.52 -0.54 -2.64
CA PRO A 176 -25.59 -1.40 -2.11
C PRO A 176 -25.37 -1.84 -0.67
N GLU A 177 -24.13 -2.07 -0.27
CA GLU A 177 -23.73 -2.48 1.09
C GLU A 177 -24.02 -1.42 2.16
N PHE A 178 -24.18 -0.16 1.76
CA PHE A 178 -24.45 0.95 2.69
C PHE A 178 -25.92 1.36 2.76
N LYS A 179 -26.83 0.61 2.13
CA LYS A 179 -28.28 0.90 2.20
C LYS A 179 -28.81 1.02 3.63
N ALA A 180 -28.25 0.25 4.56
CA ALA A 180 -28.63 0.29 5.98
C ALA A 180 -28.38 1.66 6.64
N PHE A 181 -27.45 2.48 6.10
CA PHE A 181 -27.10 3.80 6.61
C PHE A 181 -27.91 4.93 5.95
N HIS A 182 -28.89 4.63 5.06
CA HIS A 182 -29.76 5.64 4.50
C HIS A 182 -30.61 6.30 5.60
N ALA A 183 -30.97 7.58 5.39
CA ALA A 183 -31.73 8.37 6.37
C ALA A 183 -33.01 7.70 6.88
N LYS A 184 -33.64 6.82 6.08
CA LYS A 184 -34.81 6.03 6.49
C LYS A 184 -34.50 5.00 7.55
N ASP A 185 -33.30 4.45 7.51
CA ASP A 185 -32.82 3.36 8.37
C ASP A 185 -31.84 3.87 9.45
N ALA A 186 -31.48 5.16 9.42
CA ALA A 186 -30.56 5.81 10.35
C ALA A 186 -30.98 5.76 11.83
N LYS A 187 -32.23 5.34 12.13
CA LYS A 187 -32.66 5.01 13.51
C LYS A 187 -32.06 3.72 14.03
N ILE A 188 -31.59 2.86 13.14
CA ILE A 188 -31.04 1.52 13.46
C ILE A 188 -29.52 1.52 13.37
N TYR A 189 -28.97 2.29 12.43
CA TYR A 189 -27.53 2.36 12.17
C TYR A 189 -27.05 3.81 12.30
N GLU A 190 -26.08 4.04 13.18
CA GLU A 190 -25.42 5.35 13.28
C GLU A 190 -24.55 5.57 12.05
N GLN A 191 -24.67 6.76 11.45
CA GLN A 191 -23.82 7.16 10.32
C GLN A 191 -22.44 7.60 10.82
N TYR A 192 -21.41 7.32 10.04
CA TYR A 192 -20.06 7.82 10.31
C TYR A 192 -20.03 9.35 10.32
N LYS A 193 -19.33 9.91 11.29
CA LYS A 193 -19.18 11.36 11.48
C LYS A 193 -17.70 11.72 11.60
N GLU A 194 -17.27 12.71 10.84
CA GLU A 194 -15.95 13.31 10.92
C GLU A 194 -16.09 14.83 10.75
N SER A 195 -15.63 15.60 11.75
CA SER A 195 -15.73 17.06 11.79
C SER A 195 -14.45 17.67 12.39
N PRO A 196 -13.75 18.55 11.64
CA PRO A 196 -13.90 18.78 10.20
C PRO A 196 -13.49 17.56 9.37
N ALA A 197 -13.99 17.50 8.14
CA ALA A 197 -13.60 16.45 7.20
C ALA A 197 -12.10 16.53 6.87
N LYS A 198 -11.49 15.38 6.57
CA LYS A 198 -10.11 15.30 6.07
C LYS A 198 -10.11 14.96 4.59
N ALA A 199 -9.11 15.46 3.85
CA ALA A 199 -8.92 15.13 2.44
C ALA A 199 -8.71 13.63 2.24
N THR A 200 -9.22 13.07 1.12
CA THR A 200 -9.04 11.66 0.80
C THR A 200 -7.65 11.36 0.24
N GLY A 201 -7.23 10.11 0.30
CA GLY A 201 -5.94 9.65 -0.21
C GLY A 201 -5.71 9.92 -1.70
N ASN A 202 -6.78 10.04 -2.49
CA ASN A 202 -6.72 10.35 -3.93
C ASN A 202 -6.86 11.85 -4.24
N ASP A 203 -6.41 12.72 -3.34
CA ASP A 203 -6.34 14.18 -3.56
C ASP A 203 -7.70 14.88 -3.70
N ARG A 204 -8.73 14.38 -3.00
CA ARG A 204 -9.99 15.09 -2.86
C ARG A 204 -9.94 15.99 -1.62
N PHE A 205 -9.77 17.31 -1.81
CA PHE A 205 -9.55 18.30 -0.74
C PHE A 205 -10.83 19.00 -0.24
N ASP A 206 -12.01 18.52 -0.64
CA ASP A 206 -13.29 18.97 -0.09
C ASP A 206 -13.90 17.90 0.85
N ASN A 207 -15.06 18.23 1.44
CA ASN A 207 -15.74 17.38 2.41
C ASN A 207 -16.75 16.39 1.80
N ARG A 208 -16.80 16.23 0.45
CA ARG A 208 -17.80 15.43 -0.26
C ARG A 208 -17.18 14.46 -1.24
N PRO A 209 -16.46 13.44 -0.75
CA PRO A 209 -15.93 12.42 -1.63
C PRO A 209 -17.07 11.62 -2.27
N GLY A 210 -16.90 11.30 -3.56
CA GLY A 210 -17.80 10.43 -4.30
C GLY A 210 -17.53 8.94 -4.05
N CYS A 211 -18.44 8.10 -4.54
CA CYS A 211 -18.31 6.63 -4.40
C CYS A 211 -17.09 6.03 -5.12
N ASN A 212 -16.50 6.76 -6.08
CA ASN A 212 -15.28 6.36 -6.78
C ASN A 212 -14.01 6.95 -6.19
N ASP A 213 -14.14 7.86 -5.22
CA ASP A 213 -12.98 8.36 -4.45
C ASP A 213 -12.52 7.32 -3.42
N TRP A 214 -11.33 7.54 -2.84
CA TRP A 214 -10.82 6.72 -1.74
C TRP A 214 -11.39 7.23 -0.41
N TYR A 215 -12.73 7.24 -0.32
CA TYR A 215 -13.49 7.81 0.79
C TYR A 215 -13.15 7.19 2.16
N GLU A 216 -12.61 5.97 2.19
CA GLU A 216 -12.17 5.26 3.38
C GLU A 216 -10.79 5.68 3.88
N THR A 217 -10.09 6.54 3.13
CA THR A 217 -8.72 6.95 3.42
C THR A 217 -8.60 8.45 3.68
N VAL A 218 -7.52 8.83 4.34
CA VAL A 218 -7.12 10.21 4.62
C VAL A 218 -5.72 10.46 4.11
N LYS A 219 -5.52 11.55 3.35
CA LYS A 219 -4.21 11.93 2.80
C LYS A 219 -3.26 12.44 3.87
N LEU A 220 -2.02 11.97 3.83
CA LEU A 220 -0.92 12.48 4.65
C LEU A 220 -0.31 13.75 4.07
N ASN A 221 -0.01 14.70 4.95
CA ASN A 221 0.53 16.00 4.59
C ASN A 221 2.06 16.00 4.70
N TYR A 222 2.73 16.09 3.57
CA TYR A 222 4.19 16.18 3.46
C TYR A 222 4.70 17.60 3.23
N GLY A 223 3.93 18.63 3.57
CA GLY A 223 4.33 20.02 3.37
C GLY A 223 4.06 20.55 1.96
N VAL A 224 3.10 19.94 1.25
CA VAL A 224 2.61 20.44 -0.04
C VAL A 224 1.23 21.04 0.17
N ASP A 225 1.08 22.34 -0.06
CA ASP A 225 -0.24 22.98 -0.09
C ASP A 225 -0.83 22.84 -1.50
N TYR A 226 -1.88 22.06 -1.62
CA TYR A 226 -2.58 21.81 -2.88
C TYR A 226 -3.65 22.85 -3.19
N CYS A 227 -4.04 23.66 -2.21
CA CYS A 227 -5.14 24.61 -2.27
C CYS A 227 -4.66 26.07 -2.16
N ASP A 228 -3.38 26.32 -2.27
CA ASP A 228 -2.84 27.67 -2.33
C ASP A 228 -3.43 28.45 -3.52
N ALA A 229 -3.79 29.71 -3.30
CA ALA A 229 -4.39 30.58 -4.33
C ALA A 229 -3.49 30.74 -5.58
N GLY A 230 -2.17 30.61 -5.42
CA GLY A 230 -1.18 30.63 -6.51
C GLY A 230 -1.01 29.27 -7.22
N GLY A 231 -1.74 28.25 -6.80
CA GLY A 231 -1.56 26.86 -7.20
C GLY A 231 -0.76 26.07 -6.16
N ARG A 232 -0.34 24.87 -6.52
CA ARG A 232 0.43 24.00 -5.60
C ARG A 232 1.73 24.67 -5.15
N SER A 233 1.94 24.75 -3.82
CA SER A 233 3.16 25.30 -3.20
C SER A 233 3.82 24.29 -2.27
N TYR A 234 5.13 24.46 -2.03
CA TYR A 234 5.97 23.51 -1.29
C TYR A 234 6.57 24.16 -0.06
N HIS A 235 6.39 23.57 1.09
CA HIS A 235 6.78 24.09 2.41
C HIS A 235 7.58 23.04 3.18
N TYR A 236 8.88 22.96 2.93
CA TYR A 236 9.76 21.95 3.51
C TYR A 236 10.68 22.49 4.62
N GLU A 237 10.61 23.80 4.90
CA GLU A 237 11.29 24.44 5.98
C GLU A 237 10.31 25.25 6.85
N PRO A 238 10.15 24.91 8.13
CA PRO A 238 10.78 23.75 8.81
C PRO A 238 10.30 22.42 8.24
N VAL A 239 11.11 21.36 8.44
CA VAL A 239 10.76 20.00 7.98
C VAL A 239 9.36 19.63 8.50
N PRO A 240 8.45 19.19 7.61
CA PRO A 240 7.09 18.80 7.99
C PRO A 240 7.06 17.69 9.06
N ASN A 241 6.14 17.79 10.01
CA ASN A 241 6.01 16.84 11.12
C ASN A 241 5.88 15.37 10.62
N THR A 242 5.14 15.16 9.54
CA THR A 242 4.91 13.85 8.94
C THR A 242 6.21 13.16 8.49
N TRP A 243 7.23 13.91 8.08
CA TRP A 243 8.49 13.31 7.59
C TRP A 243 9.20 12.50 8.68
N GLY A 244 9.30 13.06 9.89
CA GLY A 244 9.89 12.33 11.02
C GLY A 244 9.11 11.07 11.37
N LYS A 245 7.78 11.20 11.56
CA LYS A 245 6.91 10.09 11.93
C LYS A 245 6.97 8.94 10.91
N MET A 246 6.89 9.26 9.62
CA MET A 246 6.91 8.25 8.56
C MET A 246 8.31 7.61 8.40
N THR A 247 9.39 8.37 8.63
CA THR A 247 10.75 7.83 8.67
C THR A 247 10.95 6.90 9.87
N ASP A 248 10.41 7.23 11.03
CA ASP A 248 10.49 6.38 12.23
C ASP A 248 9.74 5.04 12.04
N ILE A 249 8.64 5.03 11.28
CA ILE A 249 7.94 3.79 10.90
C ILE A 249 8.85 2.89 10.04
N LEU A 250 9.53 3.44 9.03
CA LEU A 250 10.49 2.68 8.22
C LEU A 250 11.62 2.10 9.09
N LEU A 251 12.18 2.91 10.00
CA LEU A 251 13.23 2.48 10.92
C LEU A 251 12.73 1.39 11.90
N TYR A 252 11.49 1.50 12.36
CA TYR A 252 10.88 0.48 13.23
C TYR A 252 10.83 -0.88 12.56
N TRP A 253 10.30 -0.97 11.33
CA TRP A 253 10.21 -2.24 10.62
C TRP A 253 11.58 -2.77 10.17
N ALA A 254 12.50 -1.89 9.77
CA ALA A 254 13.88 -2.28 9.50
C ALA A 254 14.55 -2.90 10.75
N SER A 255 14.28 -2.36 11.95
CA SER A 255 14.76 -2.90 13.21
C SER A 255 14.19 -4.29 13.56
N LYS A 256 13.04 -4.64 12.99
CA LYS A 256 12.38 -5.95 13.12
C LYS A 256 12.92 -7.00 12.14
N GLY A 257 13.88 -6.64 11.28
CA GLY A 257 14.51 -7.55 10.34
C GLY A 257 13.90 -7.57 8.94
N VAL A 258 13.07 -6.58 8.60
CA VAL A 258 12.60 -6.38 7.22
C VAL A 258 13.76 -5.88 6.37
N ASP A 259 13.99 -6.51 5.21
CA ASP A 259 15.12 -6.23 4.31
C ASP A 259 14.78 -5.22 3.22
N GLY A 260 13.51 -4.94 3.02
CA GLY A 260 13.09 -3.97 2.00
C GLY A 260 11.64 -3.51 2.14
N PHE A 261 11.35 -2.39 1.50
CA PHE A 261 10.02 -1.81 1.45
C PHE A 261 9.54 -1.64 0.01
N ARG A 262 8.32 -2.09 -0.27
CA ARG A 262 7.56 -1.67 -1.45
C ARG A 262 6.71 -0.47 -1.05
N CYS A 263 7.02 0.69 -1.62
CA CYS A 263 6.38 1.94 -1.28
C CYS A 263 5.18 2.17 -2.20
N ASP A 264 3.99 2.03 -1.62
CA ASP A 264 2.70 2.23 -2.28
C ASP A 264 2.52 3.67 -2.74
N MET A 265 2.03 3.87 -3.97
CA MET A 265 1.76 5.20 -4.54
C MET A 265 2.88 6.21 -4.28
N ALA A 266 4.14 5.78 -4.43
CA ALA A 266 5.31 6.60 -4.07
C ALA A 266 5.34 7.94 -4.81
N GLU A 267 4.81 8.00 -6.04
CA GLU A 267 4.77 9.24 -6.84
C GLU A 267 3.80 10.30 -6.30
N MET A 268 2.86 9.94 -5.43
CA MET A 268 1.97 10.90 -4.75
C MET A 268 2.63 11.57 -3.54
N VAL A 269 3.86 11.18 -3.21
CA VAL A 269 4.65 11.71 -2.10
C VAL A 269 5.87 12.44 -2.64
N PRO A 270 6.20 13.65 -2.14
CA PRO A 270 7.28 14.46 -2.68
C PRO A 270 8.64 13.77 -2.66
N THR A 271 9.42 13.90 -3.73
CA THR A 271 10.80 13.38 -3.79
C THR A 271 11.71 13.95 -2.72
N ALA A 272 11.43 15.15 -2.22
CA ALA A 272 12.16 15.74 -1.10
C ALA A 272 12.03 14.92 0.19
N PHE A 273 10.83 14.43 0.51
CA PHE A 273 10.63 13.49 1.62
C PHE A 273 11.41 12.20 1.38
N TRP A 274 11.34 11.65 0.17
CA TRP A 274 12.04 10.40 -0.12
C TRP A 274 13.56 10.54 0.03
N SER A 275 14.14 11.64 -0.46
CA SER A 275 15.57 11.91 -0.25
C SER A 275 15.93 11.99 1.24
N TYR A 276 15.10 12.63 2.05
CA TYR A 276 15.27 12.71 3.50
C TYR A 276 15.18 11.32 4.15
N ALA A 277 14.09 10.58 3.89
CA ALA A 277 13.81 9.31 4.54
C ALA A 277 14.81 8.21 4.13
N THR A 278 15.11 8.08 2.83
CA THR A 278 16.04 7.06 2.33
C THR A 278 17.46 7.29 2.80
N GLN A 279 17.91 8.55 2.91
CA GLN A 279 19.23 8.88 3.46
C GLN A 279 19.35 8.42 4.91
N ILE A 280 18.36 8.70 5.76
CA ILE A 280 18.34 8.28 7.16
C ILE A 280 18.25 6.75 7.26
N LEU A 281 17.34 6.14 6.52
CA LEU A 281 17.12 4.70 6.53
C LEU A 281 18.39 3.94 6.12
N LYS A 282 18.97 4.29 4.98
CA LYS A 282 20.17 3.61 4.44
C LYS A 282 21.43 3.91 5.23
N SER A 283 21.50 5.03 5.95
CA SER A 283 22.61 5.29 6.88
C SER A 283 22.66 4.29 8.05
N LYS A 284 21.47 3.84 8.51
CA LYS A 284 21.35 2.85 9.60
C LYS A 284 21.28 1.40 9.10
N TYR A 285 20.66 1.20 7.95
CA TYR A 285 20.42 -0.10 7.32
C TYR A 285 20.88 -0.07 5.86
N PRO A 286 22.20 -0.12 5.57
CA PRO A 286 22.77 0.12 4.24
C PRO A 286 22.36 -0.93 3.19
N HIS A 287 21.89 -2.10 3.62
CA HIS A 287 21.48 -3.18 2.72
C HIS A 287 19.97 -3.21 2.45
N ILE A 288 19.22 -2.26 3.02
CA ILE A 288 17.78 -2.23 2.84
C ILE A 288 17.42 -1.79 1.41
N VAL A 289 16.45 -2.49 0.82
CA VAL A 289 15.98 -2.22 -0.54
C VAL A 289 14.70 -1.39 -0.49
N VAL A 290 14.64 -0.33 -1.30
CA VAL A 290 13.45 0.52 -1.42
C VAL A 290 12.92 0.45 -2.85
N ILE A 291 11.71 -0.08 -3.00
CA ILE A 291 11.02 -0.28 -4.28
C ILE A 291 9.86 0.72 -4.37
N GLY A 292 9.80 1.50 -5.44
CA GLY A 292 8.76 2.54 -5.62
C GLY A 292 7.72 2.14 -6.66
N GLU A 293 6.46 2.37 -6.31
CA GLU A 293 5.38 2.39 -7.28
C GLU A 293 5.29 3.80 -7.88
N VAL A 294 5.84 3.95 -9.08
CA VAL A 294 5.88 5.21 -9.83
C VAL A 294 5.43 4.92 -11.25
N TYR A 295 4.39 5.57 -11.72
CA TYR A 295 3.77 5.30 -13.02
C TYR A 295 4.14 6.32 -14.11
N ASP A 296 4.53 7.54 -13.74
CA ASP A 296 5.00 8.54 -14.71
C ASP A 296 6.47 8.30 -15.10
N PRO A 297 6.78 7.85 -16.33
CA PRO A 297 8.16 7.62 -16.76
C PRO A 297 9.04 8.86 -16.71
N ASN A 298 8.45 10.08 -16.79
CA ASN A 298 9.19 11.33 -16.67
C ASN A 298 9.71 11.57 -15.24
N GLN A 299 9.13 10.90 -14.26
CA GLN A 299 9.52 11.02 -12.86
C GLN A 299 10.54 9.95 -12.41
N TYR A 300 10.74 8.87 -13.17
CA TYR A 300 11.62 7.77 -12.75
C TYR A 300 12.98 8.24 -12.24
N ARG A 301 13.66 9.11 -12.99
CA ARG A 301 15.00 9.62 -12.63
C ARG A 301 15.00 10.43 -11.33
N ASN A 302 13.90 11.14 -11.03
CA ASN A 302 13.76 11.91 -9.81
C ASN A 302 13.66 10.99 -8.59
N TYR A 303 12.92 9.87 -8.71
CA TYR A 303 12.77 8.90 -7.62
C TYR A 303 14.03 8.04 -7.44
N VAL A 304 14.70 7.64 -8.51
CA VAL A 304 16.02 7.00 -8.44
C VAL A 304 17.01 7.92 -7.70
N LYS A 305 17.06 9.21 -8.07
CA LYS A 305 17.90 10.21 -7.39
C LYS A 305 17.51 10.41 -5.92
N ALA A 306 16.25 10.26 -5.58
CA ALA A 306 15.73 10.33 -4.21
C ALA A 306 16.04 9.08 -3.38
N GLY A 307 16.73 8.07 -3.93
CA GLY A 307 17.25 6.93 -3.20
C GLY A 307 16.49 5.61 -3.36
N PHE A 308 15.54 5.52 -4.31
CA PHE A 308 14.93 4.25 -4.66
C PHE A 308 15.92 3.33 -5.37
N ASP A 309 15.94 2.07 -4.97
CA ASP A 309 16.75 1.05 -5.61
C ASP A 309 16.09 0.51 -6.87
N TYR A 310 14.76 0.36 -6.81
CA TYR A 310 13.95 -0.12 -7.94
C TYR A 310 12.64 0.65 -8.07
N LEU A 311 12.18 0.79 -9.32
CA LEU A 311 10.88 1.36 -9.69
C LEU A 311 10.14 0.41 -10.62
N TYR A 312 8.82 0.34 -10.51
CA TYR A 312 7.98 -0.40 -11.45
C TYR A 312 8.06 0.21 -12.85
N ASP A 313 8.29 -0.59 -13.87
CA ASP A 313 8.11 -0.18 -15.25
C ASP A 313 6.74 -0.65 -15.79
N LYS A 314 5.68 -0.05 -15.23
CA LYS A 314 4.29 -0.38 -15.58
C LYS A 314 3.91 0.20 -16.94
N VAL A 315 4.07 1.51 -17.12
CA VAL A 315 3.59 2.24 -18.29
C VAL A 315 4.50 2.01 -19.50
N GLY A 316 5.80 1.82 -19.29
CA GLY A 316 6.74 1.44 -20.34
C GLY A 316 6.67 -0.04 -20.69
N MET A 317 7.49 -0.86 -20.02
CA MET A 317 7.72 -2.26 -20.42
C MET A 317 6.51 -3.17 -20.21
N TYR A 318 5.77 -3.09 -19.07
CA TYR A 318 4.62 -3.95 -18.84
C TYR A 318 3.54 -3.74 -19.90
N ASP A 319 3.10 -2.49 -20.13
CA ASP A 319 2.06 -2.19 -21.12
C ASP A 319 2.51 -2.50 -22.56
N CYS A 320 3.81 -2.34 -22.83
CA CYS A 320 4.39 -2.72 -24.12
C CYS A 320 4.35 -4.25 -24.33
N LEU A 321 4.85 -5.04 -23.38
CA LEU A 321 4.87 -6.50 -23.47
C LEU A 321 3.44 -7.06 -23.61
N ARG A 322 2.48 -6.56 -22.82
CA ARG A 322 1.08 -6.91 -22.95
C ARG A 322 0.54 -6.61 -24.34
N GLY A 323 0.77 -5.40 -24.86
CA GLY A 323 0.33 -4.99 -26.19
C GLY A 323 0.93 -5.82 -27.31
N VAL A 324 2.21 -6.19 -27.21
CA VAL A 324 2.87 -7.08 -28.20
C VAL A 324 2.31 -8.48 -28.18
N VAL A 325 2.11 -9.09 -26.99
CA VAL A 325 1.55 -10.44 -26.87
C VAL A 325 0.11 -10.51 -27.39
N ARG A 326 -0.65 -9.43 -27.22
CA ARG A 326 -2.00 -9.28 -27.76
C ARG A 326 -2.06 -9.00 -29.26
N GLY A 327 -0.91 -8.65 -29.88
CA GLY A 327 -0.86 -8.23 -31.28
C GLY A 327 -1.30 -6.78 -31.53
N GLU A 328 -1.40 -5.98 -30.49
CA GLU A 328 -1.82 -4.56 -30.50
C GLU A 328 -0.65 -3.62 -30.77
N ARG A 329 0.58 -4.08 -30.51
CA ARG A 329 1.84 -3.34 -30.75
C ARG A 329 2.85 -4.20 -31.53
N PRO A 330 3.70 -3.60 -32.37
CA PRO A 330 4.79 -4.34 -33.01
C PRO A 330 5.88 -4.68 -32.00
N ALA A 331 6.59 -5.80 -32.20
CA ALA A 331 7.68 -6.22 -31.32
C ALA A 331 8.83 -5.20 -31.24
N ALA A 332 9.02 -4.37 -32.27
CA ALA A 332 10.00 -3.27 -32.26
C ALA A 332 9.73 -2.24 -31.14
N SER A 333 8.50 -2.12 -30.65
CA SER A 333 8.16 -1.26 -29.51
C SER A 333 8.94 -1.62 -28.25
N ILE A 334 9.28 -2.89 -28.04
CA ILE A 334 10.04 -3.36 -26.87
C ILE A 334 11.42 -2.69 -26.82
N THR A 335 12.09 -2.60 -27.97
CA THR A 335 13.41 -1.92 -28.07
C THR A 335 13.29 -0.44 -27.70
N HIS A 336 12.22 0.22 -28.12
CA HIS A 336 11.98 1.62 -27.79
C HIS A 336 11.83 1.82 -26.27
N GLU A 337 10.93 1.06 -25.62
CA GLU A 337 10.71 1.19 -24.16
C GLU A 337 11.98 0.88 -23.37
N TRP A 338 12.75 -0.10 -23.81
CA TRP A 338 14.02 -0.44 -23.19
C TRP A 338 15.07 0.68 -23.31
N GLN A 339 15.12 1.38 -24.45
CA GLN A 339 16.02 2.52 -24.68
C GLN A 339 15.63 3.76 -23.87
N VAL A 340 14.34 3.99 -23.64
CA VAL A 340 13.84 5.13 -22.85
C VAL A 340 14.43 5.17 -21.44
N VAL A 341 14.71 4.01 -20.85
CA VAL A 341 15.24 3.86 -19.50
C VAL A 341 16.69 3.37 -19.45
N ASP A 342 17.44 3.44 -20.57
CA ASP A 342 18.77 2.83 -20.69
C ASP A 342 19.77 3.29 -19.61
N ASP A 343 19.77 4.56 -19.26
CA ASP A 343 20.62 5.16 -18.23
C ASP A 343 20.25 4.75 -16.78
N ILE A 344 19.01 4.35 -16.57
CA ILE A 344 18.49 3.92 -15.25
C ILE A 344 18.00 2.47 -15.24
N ARG A 345 18.29 1.70 -16.27
CA ARG A 345 17.79 0.33 -16.46
C ARG A 345 18.05 -0.59 -15.27
N GLN A 346 19.17 -0.43 -14.57
CA GLN A 346 19.50 -1.19 -13.36
C GLN A 346 18.54 -0.92 -12.19
N HIS A 347 17.73 0.12 -12.27
CA HIS A 347 16.73 0.50 -11.29
C HIS A 347 15.30 0.12 -11.71
N MET A 348 15.10 -0.43 -12.90
CA MET A 348 13.78 -0.78 -13.38
C MET A 348 13.41 -2.20 -12.95
N LEU A 349 12.24 -2.38 -12.33
CA LEU A 349 11.69 -3.65 -11.94
C LEU A 349 10.61 -4.05 -12.95
N TYR A 350 10.93 -5.01 -13.79
CA TYR A 350 10.00 -5.55 -14.79
C TYR A 350 9.15 -6.66 -14.19
N PHE A 351 7.88 -6.67 -14.50
CA PHE A 351 6.91 -7.64 -13.99
C PHE A 351 5.80 -7.87 -15.02
N LEU A 352 5.03 -8.95 -14.84
CA LEU A 352 3.86 -9.23 -15.67
C LEU A 352 2.58 -9.41 -14.84
N GLU A 353 2.72 -9.63 -13.55
CA GLU A 353 1.61 -9.80 -12.62
C GLU A 353 1.95 -9.15 -11.28
N ASN A 354 0.97 -8.53 -10.66
CA ASN A 354 0.96 -8.14 -9.27
C ASN A 354 -0.49 -8.22 -8.73
N HIS A 355 -0.79 -7.60 -7.59
CA HIS A 355 -2.14 -7.62 -7.01
C HIS A 355 -3.10 -6.62 -7.66
N ASP A 356 -2.60 -5.65 -8.45
CA ASP A 356 -3.39 -4.63 -9.16
C ASP A 356 -3.64 -5.03 -10.63
N GLU A 357 -2.78 -5.88 -11.20
CA GLU A 357 -2.89 -6.32 -12.58
C GLU A 357 -3.55 -7.70 -12.68
N GLN A 358 -4.30 -7.90 -13.74
CA GLN A 358 -4.91 -9.19 -13.98
C GLN A 358 -3.86 -10.24 -14.37
N ARG A 359 -4.16 -11.49 -14.06
CA ARG A 359 -3.28 -12.64 -14.36
C ARG A 359 -2.97 -12.72 -15.87
N ILE A 360 -1.74 -13.13 -16.20
CA ILE A 360 -1.30 -13.29 -17.59
C ILE A 360 -2.16 -14.27 -18.39
N ALA A 361 -2.80 -15.24 -17.72
CA ALA A 361 -3.73 -16.18 -18.34
C ALA A 361 -5.13 -15.57 -18.57
N SER A 362 -5.45 -14.40 -18.05
CA SER A 362 -6.75 -13.73 -18.26
C SER A 362 -6.87 -13.15 -19.67
N ASP A 363 -8.09 -12.96 -20.13
CA ASP A 363 -8.39 -12.30 -21.41
C ASP A 363 -7.88 -10.86 -21.48
N PHE A 364 -7.72 -10.22 -20.32
CA PHE A 364 -7.14 -8.89 -20.23
C PHE A 364 -5.68 -8.86 -20.68
N PHE A 365 -4.88 -9.88 -20.33
CA PHE A 365 -3.46 -9.94 -20.73
C PHE A 365 -3.33 -10.68 -22.08
N CYS A 366 -3.57 -11.97 -22.14
CA CYS A 366 -3.45 -12.72 -23.41
C CYS A 366 -4.33 -13.98 -23.52
N GLY A 367 -5.15 -14.28 -22.53
CA GLY A 367 -6.08 -15.43 -22.53
C GLY A 367 -5.42 -16.81 -22.38
N ASN A 368 -4.08 -16.87 -22.41
CA ASN A 368 -3.34 -18.12 -22.32
C ASN A 368 -1.92 -17.86 -21.80
N ALA A 369 -1.58 -18.46 -20.66
CA ALA A 369 -0.27 -18.30 -20.03
C ALA A 369 0.91 -18.72 -20.94
N MET A 370 0.72 -19.71 -21.82
CA MET A 370 1.77 -20.17 -22.75
C MET A 370 2.15 -19.09 -23.78
N LYS A 371 1.20 -18.25 -24.19
CA LYS A 371 1.48 -17.11 -25.08
C LYS A 371 2.34 -16.05 -24.39
N ALA A 372 2.29 -15.95 -23.07
CA ALA A 372 3.05 -14.97 -22.29
C ALA A 372 4.49 -15.42 -22.00
N ILE A 373 4.89 -16.65 -22.29
CA ILE A 373 6.26 -17.16 -22.01
C ILE A 373 7.35 -16.23 -22.56
N PRO A 374 7.29 -15.74 -23.83
CA PRO A 374 8.31 -14.81 -24.32
C PRO A 374 8.37 -13.50 -23.52
N ALA A 375 7.21 -12.96 -23.13
CA ALA A 375 7.15 -11.75 -22.28
C ALA A 375 7.72 -12.02 -20.89
N ALA A 376 7.42 -13.18 -20.29
CA ALA A 376 7.99 -13.59 -19.02
C ALA A 376 9.51 -13.74 -19.08
N ALA A 377 10.03 -14.36 -20.14
CA ALA A 377 11.48 -14.43 -20.37
C ALA A 377 12.09 -13.03 -20.47
N MET A 378 11.48 -12.11 -21.23
CA MET A 378 11.97 -10.74 -21.36
C MET A 378 11.93 -9.99 -20.02
N SER A 379 10.86 -10.11 -19.22
CA SER A 379 10.79 -9.46 -17.92
C SER A 379 11.86 -9.94 -16.94
N LEU A 380 12.33 -11.17 -17.07
CA LEU A 380 13.40 -11.74 -16.24
C LEU A 380 14.80 -11.40 -16.79
N PHE A 381 15.02 -11.52 -18.11
CA PHE A 381 16.35 -11.37 -18.70
C PHE A 381 16.75 -9.92 -19.00
N PHE A 382 15.80 -9.01 -19.13
CA PHE A 382 16.09 -7.59 -19.35
C PHE A 382 16.47 -6.88 -18.06
N GLN A 383 16.17 -7.44 -16.92
CA GLN A 383 16.66 -6.91 -15.65
C GLN A 383 18.14 -7.20 -15.48
N LYS A 384 18.87 -6.22 -14.97
CA LYS A 384 20.29 -6.41 -14.67
C LYS A 384 20.52 -7.29 -13.43
N ASN A 385 19.56 -7.24 -12.49
CA ASN A 385 19.52 -8.02 -11.26
C ASN A 385 18.07 -8.49 -11.05
N PRO A 386 17.73 -9.69 -11.51
CA PRO A 386 16.39 -10.24 -11.36
C PRO A 386 16.08 -10.63 -9.90
#